data_4c844c96ec95f757f9ec872e101a2c6e
#
_entry.id   4c844c96ec95f757f9ec872e101a2c6e
#
_cell.length_a   1.000
_cell.length_b   1.000
_cell.length_c   1.000
_cell.angle_alpha   90.00
_cell.angle_beta   90.00
_cell.angle_gamma   90.00
#
_symmetry.space_group_name_H-M   'P 1'
#
loop_
_entity.id
_entity.type
_entity.pdbx_description
1 polymer ?
#
loop_
_entity_poly.entity_id
_entity_poly.type
_entity_poly.pdbx_seq_one_letter_code
_entity_poly.pdbx_strand_id
1 'polypeptide(L)'
;VYKRQIMNASEFTKMKKIITKKIESLKKESDFNFDYQLGTMIELPSAALNSSEIGEHADFFSYGTNDLTQTTLGLSRDDASKFLNEYVDKNIFAIDPFVSIDENTVGKLVASSTADGKKINKDIKIGVCGEHAGDPKSIKFLNTLDVDYISCSPFRIPTARLAAAQAEIS
;
A
#
# COMPACT_ATOMS: atom_id res chain seq x y z
N VAL A 1 8.91 -8.77 -6.66
CA VAL A 1 7.67 -9.25 -7.31
C VAL A 1 6.53 -9.17 -6.32
N TYR A 2 5.39 -8.63 -6.72
CA TYR A 2 4.19 -8.63 -5.88
C TYR A 2 2.92 -8.99 -6.68
N LYS A 3 1.95 -9.57 -5.98
CA LYS A 3 0.63 -9.86 -6.52
C LYS A 3 -0.35 -8.79 -6.05
N ARG A 4 -1.15 -8.29 -6.97
CA ARG A 4 -2.26 -7.34 -6.70
C ARG A 4 -3.55 -8.07 -6.34
N GLN A 5 -4.47 -7.36 -5.71
CA GLN A 5 -5.84 -7.81 -5.42
C GLN A 5 -5.90 -9.13 -4.64
N ILE A 6 -4.99 -9.33 -3.71
CA ILE A 6 -5.04 -10.45 -2.78
C ILE A 6 -6.09 -10.14 -1.70
N MET A 7 -6.96 -11.10 -1.40
CA MET A 7 -8.01 -10.96 -0.40
C MET A 7 -7.61 -11.58 0.95
N ASN A 8 -6.82 -12.68 0.94
CA ASN A 8 -6.46 -13.42 2.12
C ASN A 8 -5.18 -14.26 1.94
N ALA A 9 -4.69 -14.84 3.04
CA ALA A 9 -3.46 -15.63 3.06
C ALA A 9 -3.51 -16.89 2.19
N SER A 10 -4.66 -17.55 2.12
CA SER A 10 -4.82 -18.78 1.30
C SER A 10 -4.64 -18.47 -0.19
N GLU A 11 -5.21 -17.39 -0.68
CA GLU A 11 -5.02 -16.93 -2.05
C GLU A 11 -3.56 -16.56 -2.31
N PHE A 12 -2.96 -15.76 -1.41
CA PHE A 12 -1.55 -15.36 -1.54
C PHE A 12 -0.62 -16.58 -1.58
N THR A 13 -0.81 -17.54 -0.69
CA THR A 13 0.01 -18.76 -0.64
C THR A 13 -0.07 -19.58 -1.92
N LYS A 14 -1.28 -19.73 -2.49
CA LYS A 14 -1.46 -20.41 -3.79
C LYS A 14 -0.74 -19.69 -4.92
N MET A 15 -0.89 -18.35 -4.98
CA MET A 15 -0.21 -17.54 -6.00
C MET A 15 1.31 -17.54 -5.82
N LYS A 16 1.80 -17.47 -4.56
CA LYS A 16 3.22 -17.59 -4.25
C LYS A 16 3.80 -18.90 -4.79
N LYS A 17 3.13 -20.03 -4.58
CA LYS A 17 3.59 -21.33 -5.12
C LYS A 17 3.72 -21.32 -6.65
N ILE A 18 2.74 -20.75 -7.36
CA ILE A 18 2.74 -20.66 -8.82
C ILE A 18 3.91 -19.78 -9.31
N ILE A 19 4.06 -18.60 -8.70
CA ILE A 19 5.11 -17.64 -9.09
C ILE A 19 6.50 -18.24 -8.80
N THR A 20 6.71 -18.79 -7.60
CA THR A 20 7.98 -19.42 -7.22
C THR A 20 8.34 -20.55 -8.20
N LYS A 21 7.39 -21.43 -8.51
CA LYS A 21 7.63 -22.50 -9.50
C LYS A 21 8.07 -21.96 -10.85
N LYS A 22 7.45 -20.85 -11.32
CA LYS A 22 7.83 -20.23 -12.59
C LYS A 22 9.20 -19.58 -12.52
N ILE A 23 9.55 -18.90 -11.42
CA ILE A 23 10.87 -18.30 -11.21
C ILE A 23 11.95 -19.39 -11.21
N GLU A 24 11.76 -20.47 -10.49
CA GLU A 24 12.72 -21.60 -10.44
C GLU A 24 12.90 -22.28 -11.81
N SER A 25 11.82 -22.37 -12.62
CA SER A 25 11.92 -22.85 -14.00
C SER A 25 12.79 -21.92 -14.85
N LEU A 26 12.55 -20.60 -14.75
CA LEU A 26 13.31 -19.59 -15.49
C LEU A 26 14.80 -19.57 -15.07
N LYS A 27 15.11 -19.73 -13.78
CA LYS A 27 16.50 -19.85 -13.29
C LYS A 27 17.21 -21.05 -13.89
N LYS A 28 16.52 -22.16 -14.09
CA LYS A 28 17.08 -23.36 -14.70
C LYS A 28 17.26 -23.26 -16.22
N GLU A 29 16.38 -22.50 -16.86
CA GLU A 29 16.40 -22.30 -18.32
C GLU A 29 17.39 -21.22 -18.76
N SER A 30 17.74 -20.32 -17.85
CA SER A 30 18.69 -19.23 -18.07
C SER A 30 19.85 -19.35 -17.06
N ASP A 31 21.09 -19.07 -17.49
CA ASP A 31 22.26 -19.04 -16.58
C ASP A 31 22.22 -17.85 -15.59
N PHE A 32 21.06 -17.22 -15.41
CA PHE A 32 20.88 -16.12 -14.47
C PHE A 32 20.53 -16.64 -13.08
N ASN A 33 21.43 -16.41 -12.14
CA ASN A 33 21.13 -16.54 -10.71
C ASN A 33 20.84 -15.16 -10.14
N PHE A 34 19.66 -14.97 -9.56
CA PHE A 34 19.21 -13.72 -8.94
C PHE A 34 18.41 -14.00 -7.68
N ASP A 35 18.54 -13.11 -6.71
CA ASP A 35 17.69 -13.10 -5.54
C ASP A 35 16.39 -12.34 -5.83
N TYR A 36 15.32 -12.73 -5.17
CA TYR A 36 14.04 -12.05 -5.31
C TYR A 36 13.26 -12.06 -4.00
N GLN A 37 12.44 -11.06 -3.83
CA GLN A 37 11.42 -10.97 -2.79
C GLN A 37 10.05 -11.11 -3.41
N LEU A 38 9.13 -11.79 -2.71
CA LEU A 38 7.76 -11.97 -3.13
C LEU A 38 6.80 -11.44 -2.08
N GLY A 39 6.19 -10.32 -2.36
CA GLY A 39 5.23 -9.67 -1.51
C GLY A 39 3.84 -9.59 -2.10
N THR A 40 3.01 -8.83 -1.46
CA THR A 40 1.65 -8.55 -1.95
C THR A 40 1.33 -7.07 -1.86
N MET A 41 0.44 -6.63 -2.74
CA MET A 41 -0.23 -5.35 -2.58
C MET A 41 -1.40 -5.51 -1.60
N ILE A 42 -1.42 -4.67 -0.58
CA ILE A 42 -2.55 -4.52 0.34
C ILE A 42 -3.38 -3.36 -0.19
N GLU A 43 -4.44 -3.67 -0.88
CA GLU A 43 -5.30 -2.69 -1.56
C GLU A 43 -6.80 -2.99 -1.39
N LEU A 44 -7.11 -4.02 -0.59
CA LEU A 44 -8.46 -4.38 -0.19
C LEU A 44 -8.56 -4.36 1.33
N PRO A 45 -9.66 -3.88 1.92
CA PRO A 45 -9.88 -3.95 3.37
C PRO A 45 -9.75 -5.37 3.93
N SER A 46 -10.20 -6.38 3.19
CA SER A 46 -10.05 -7.79 3.57
C SER A 46 -8.58 -8.19 3.76
N ALA A 47 -7.69 -7.77 2.86
CA ALA A 47 -6.26 -8.02 2.98
C ALA A 47 -5.64 -7.27 4.16
N ALA A 48 -6.04 -6.01 4.37
CA ALA A 48 -5.56 -5.20 5.49
C ALA A 48 -5.95 -5.81 6.84
N LEU A 49 -7.18 -6.34 6.96
CA LEU A 49 -7.67 -7.01 8.16
C LEU A 49 -7.04 -8.40 8.39
N ASN A 50 -6.54 -9.04 7.35
CA ASN A 50 -5.87 -10.35 7.41
C ASN A 50 -4.34 -10.24 7.25
N SER A 51 -3.78 -9.08 7.48
CA SER A 51 -2.35 -8.81 7.24
C SER A 51 -1.41 -9.63 8.12
N SER A 52 -1.81 -10.02 9.34
CA SER A 52 -1.05 -10.94 10.18
C SER A 52 -0.82 -12.29 9.48
N GLU A 53 -1.89 -12.93 8.99
CA GLU A 53 -1.80 -14.22 8.30
C GLU A 53 -1.05 -14.10 6.95
N ILE A 54 -1.26 -13.00 6.22
CA ILE A 54 -0.55 -12.75 4.96
C ILE A 54 0.93 -12.51 5.24
N GLY A 55 1.27 -11.80 6.33
CA GLY A 55 2.64 -11.48 6.73
C GLY A 55 3.51 -12.70 7.06
N GLU A 56 2.92 -13.82 7.49
CA GLU A 56 3.64 -15.09 7.66
C GLU A 56 4.28 -15.61 6.37
N HIS A 57 3.78 -15.16 5.24
CA HIS A 57 4.16 -15.68 3.93
C HIS A 57 4.75 -14.63 3.00
N ALA A 58 4.57 -13.35 3.28
CA ALA A 58 5.01 -12.24 2.43
C ALA A 58 6.37 -11.69 2.88
N ASP A 59 7.23 -11.36 1.91
CA ASP A 59 8.50 -10.71 2.18
C ASP A 59 8.33 -9.19 2.35
N PHE A 60 7.27 -8.62 1.77
CA PHE A 60 6.93 -7.21 1.89
C PHE A 60 5.45 -6.96 1.62
N PHE A 61 4.94 -5.81 2.13
CA PHE A 61 3.66 -5.24 1.75
C PHE A 61 3.87 -3.98 0.92
N SER A 62 2.98 -3.76 -0.06
CA SER A 62 2.87 -2.50 -0.78
C SER A 62 1.42 -2.03 -0.70
N TYR A 63 1.17 -0.93 0.01
CA TYR A 63 -0.19 -0.40 0.10
C TYR A 63 -0.59 0.29 -1.20
N GLY A 64 -1.59 -0.27 -1.90
CA GLY A 64 -2.23 0.32 -3.07
C GLY A 64 -3.35 1.27 -2.62
N THR A 65 -2.96 2.46 -2.19
CA THR A 65 -3.89 3.37 -1.50
C THR A 65 -5.03 3.88 -2.35
N ASN A 66 -4.91 3.90 -3.68
CA ASN A 66 -6.02 4.26 -4.56
C ASN A 66 -7.17 3.25 -4.45
N ASP A 67 -6.86 1.95 -4.65
CA ASP A 67 -7.86 0.89 -4.59
C ASP A 67 -8.36 0.67 -3.15
N LEU A 68 -7.47 0.81 -2.16
CA LEU A 68 -7.86 0.73 -0.75
C LEU A 68 -8.84 1.84 -0.38
N THR A 69 -8.66 3.05 -0.88
CA THR A 69 -9.60 4.17 -0.69
C THR A 69 -10.94 3.86 -1.33
N GLN A 70 -10.95 3.43 -2.61
CA GLN A 70 -12.19 3.07 -3.30
C GLN A 70 -12.99 2.01 -2.55
N THR A 71 -12.32 0.94 -2.15
CA THR A 71 -12.98 -0.22 -1.52
C THR A 71 -13.39 0.06 -0.07
N THR A 72 -12.63 0.85 0.67
CA THR A 72 -12.96 1.24 2.04
C THR A 72 -14.14 2.18 2.11
N LEU A 73 -14.18 3.18 1.23
CA LEU A 73 -15.25 4.19 1.19
C LEU A 73 -16.44 3.76 0.32
N GLY A 74 -16.32 2.65 -0.42
CA GLY A 74 -17.35 2.20 -1.37
C GLY A 74 -17.53 3.17 -2.54
N LEU A 75 -16.48 3.86 -2.95
CA LEU A 75 -16.48 4.88 -4.00
C LEU A 75 -15.74 4.39 -5.24
N SER A 76 -16.33 4.60 -6.42
CA SER A 76 -15.60 4.54 -7.67
C SER A 76 -14.87 5.87 -7.89
N ARG A 77 -13.57 5.84 -8.14
CA ARG A 77 -12.78 7.05 -8.42
C ARG A 77 -13.32 7.84 -9.61
N ASP A 78 -13.78 7.13 -10.64
CA ASP A 78 -14.31 7.74 -11.86
C ASP A 78 -15.66 8.44 -11.63
N ASP A 79 -16.50 7.85 -10.77
CA ASP A 79 -17.82 8.41 -10.46
C ASP A 79 -17.76 9.47 -9.34
N ALA A 80 -16.83 9.33 -8.42
CA ALA A 80 -16.69 10.20 -7.26
C ALA A 80 -16.44 11.68 -7.65
N SER A 81 -15.76 11.92 -8.76
CA SER A 81 -15.51 13.27 -9.30
C SER A 81 -16.80 14.10 -9.51
N LYS A 82 -17.95 13.43 -9.66
CA LYS A 82 -19.25 14.09 -9.89
C LYS A 82 -19.81 14.75 -8.63
N PHE A 83 -19.43 14.32 -7.42
CA PHE A 83 -20.00 14.80 -6.16
C PHE A 83 -18.97 15.15 -5.08
N LEU A 84 -17.72 14.69 -5.18
CA LEU A 84 -16.71 14.92 -4.14
C LEU A 84 -16.43 16.39 -3.87
N ASN A 85 -16.46 17.25 -4.89
CA ASN A 85 -16.31 18.69 -4.70
C ASN A 85 -17.41 19.24 -3.77
N GLU A 86 -18.66 18.82 -3.95
CA GLU A 86 -19.75 19.21 -3.08
C GLU A 86 -19.59 18.69 -1.64
N TYR A 87 -19.02 17.50 -1.47
CA TYR A 87 -18.73 16.93 -0.15
C TYR A 87 -17.62 17.72 0.58
N VAL A 88 -16.62 18.18 -0.15
CA VAL A 88 -15.57 19.03 0.40
C VAL A 88 -16.14 20.42 0.74
N ASP A 89 -16.91 21.02 -0.14
CA ASP A 89 -17.53 22.33 0.07
C ASP A 89 -18.48 22.33 1.28
N LYS A 90 -19.16 21.22 1.53
CA LYS A 90 -20.04 21.01 2.68
C LYS A 90 -19.31 20.51 3.94
N ASN A 91 -17.98 20.42 3.91
CA ASN A 91 -17.16 19.90 5.00
C ASN A 91 -17.53 18.47 5.45
N ILE A 92 -18.07 17.63 4.55
CA ILE A 92 -18.27 16.20 4.79
C ILE A 92 -16.91 15.49 4.72
N PHE A 93 -16.08 15.84 3.75
CA PHE A 93 -14.66 15.54 3.75
C PHE A 93 -13.87 16.83 3.91
N ALA A 94 -12.81 16.80 4.71
CA ALA A 94 -11.90 17.95 4.84
C ALA A 94 -11.09 18.19 3.55
N ILE A 95 -10.78 17.12 2.83
CA ILE A 95 -10.05 17.10 1.54
C ILE A 95 -10.59 15.91 0.74
N ASP A 96 -10.47 15.97 -0.58
CA ASP A 96 -10.73 14.82 -1.46
C ASP A 96 -9.89 13.61 -1.02
N PRO A 97 -10.53 12.49 -0.64
CA PRO A 97 -9.83 11.30 -0.14
C PRO A 97 -8.98 10.58 -1.20
N PHE A 98 -9.10 10.94 -2.47
CA PHE A 98 -8.21 10.45 -3.54
C PHE A 98 -6.98 11.34 -3.74
N VAL A 99 -6.95 12.53 -3.16
CA VAL A 99 -5.81 13.45 -3.15
C VAL A 99 -4.97 13.25 -1.90
N SER A 100 -5.60 13.29 -0.73
CA SER A 100 -4.96 13.10 0.57
C SER A 100 -5.63 11.96 1.33
N ILE A 101 -4.81 11.09 1.94
CA ILE A 101 -5.32 9.90 2.63
C ILE A 101 -6.29 10.30 3.76
N ASP A 102 -7.45 9.67 3.81
CA ASP A 102 -8.35 9.83 4.96
C ASP A 102 -7.81 9.01 6.13
N GLU A 103 -7.21 9.71 7.08
CA GLU A 103 -6.55 9.11 8.24
C GLU A 103 -7.54 8.32 9.13
N ASN A 104 -8.81 8.71 9.14
CA ASN A 104 -9.83 8.12 10.02
C ASN A 104 -10.36 6.76 9.54
N THR A 105 -10.22 6.45 8.26
CA THR A 105 -10.67 5.20 7.65
C THR A 105 -9.50 4.45 7.02
N VAL A 106 -9.08 4.84 5.84
CA VAL A 106 -7.96 4.20 5.11
C VAL A 106 -6.67 4.22 5.92
N GLY A 107 -6.36 5.36 6.55
CA GLY A 107 -5.19 5.52 7.40
C GLY A 107 -5.18 4.53 8.57
N LYS A 108 -6.33 4.32 9.23
CA LYS A 108 -6.45 3.30 10.30
C LYS A 108 -6.22 1.89 9.80
N LEU A 109 -6.70 1.54 8.61
CA LEU A 109 -6.44 0.23 8.01
C LEU A 109 -4.95 0.04 7.71
N VAL A 110 -4.29 1.05 7.16
CA VAL A 110 -2.85 1.01 6.89
C VAL A 110 -2.08 0.87 8.20
N ALA A 111 -2.42 1.65 9.24
CA ALA A 111 -1.76 1.62 10.55
C ALA A 111 -1.89 0.24 11.21
N SER A 112 -3.11 -0.30 11.30
CA SER A 112 -3.36 -1.61 11.90
C SER A 112 -2.65 -2.72 11.12
N SER A 113 -2.78 -2.71 9.80
CA SER A 113 -2.16 -3.69 8.92
C SER A 113 -0.62 -3.68 9.00
N THR A 114 -0.01 -2.49 9.09
CA THR A 114 1.44 -2.34 9.29
C THR A 114 1.88 -2.93 10.62
N ALA A 115 1.19 -2.58 11.70
CA ALA A 115 1.49 -3.09 13.03
C ALA A 115 1.35 -4.62 13.11
N ASP A 116 0.29 -5.18 12.53
CA ASP A 116 0.04 -6.61 12.51
C ASP A 116 1.08 -7.36 11.66
N GLY A 117 1.43 -6.83 10.50
CA GLY A 117 2.47 -7.38 9.64
C GLY A 117 3.84 -7.42 10.32
N LYS A 118 4.27 -6.30 10.91
CA LYS A 118 5.55 -6.19 11.64
C LYS A 118 5.59 -7.00 12.94
N LYS A 119 4.46 -7.22 13.59
CA LYS A 119 4.37 -8.10 14.76
C LYS A 119 4.67 -9.56 14.41
N ILE A 120 4.23 -10.03 13.27
CA ILE A 120 4.44 -11.41 12.79
C ILE A 120 5.80 -11.56 12.14
N ASN A 121 6.20 -10.61 11.31
CA ASN A 121 7.48 -10.61 10.63
C ASN A 121 8.16 -9.25 10.82
N LYS A 122 9.15 -9.18 11.72
CA LYS A 122 9.85 -7.93 12.04
C LYS A 122 10.66 -7.36 10.87
N ASP A 123 11.04 -8.22 9.93
CA ASP A 123 11.84 -7.84 8.77
C ASP A 123 10.99 -7.50 7.54
N ILE A 124 9.66 -7.59 7.67
CA ILE A 124 8.75 -7.27 6.56
C ILE A 124 8.93 -5.82 6.13
N LYS A 125 9.14 -5.62 4.84
CA LYS A 125 9.23 -4.27 4.28
C LYS A 125 7.86 -3.72 3.96
N ILE A 126 7.63 -2.49 4.37
CA ILE A 126 6.36 -1.79 4.19
C ILE A 126 6.54 -0.64 3.20
N GLY A 127 5.87 -0.73 2.07
CA GLY A 127 5.86 0.30 1.06
C GLY A 127 4.47 0.87 0.83
N VAL A 128 4.40 2.07 0.31
CA VAL A 128 3.15 2.72 -0.12
C VAL A 128 3.29 3.19 -1.56
N CYS A 129 2.27 2.92 -2.35
CA CYS A 129 2.13 3.43 -3.71
C CYS A 129 0.71 3.99 -3.92
N GLY A 130 0.49 4.62 -5.04
CA GLY A 130 -0.74 5.35 -5.34
C GLY A 130 -0.53 6.86 -5.24
N GLU A 131 -1.58 7.62 -5.44
CA GLU A 131 -1.49 9.09 -5.48
C GLU A 131 -1.03 9.71 -4.15
N HIS A 132 -1.45 9.10 -3.05
CA HIS A 132 -1.08 9.51 -1.68
C HIS A 132 0.44 9.48 -1.41
N ALA A 133 1.17 8.61 -2.10
CA ALA A 133 2.63 8.55 -2.00
C ALA A 133 3.35 9.81 -2.53
N GLY A 134 2.63 10.68 -3.23
CA GLY A 134 3.14 11.97 -3.71
C GLY A 134 2.52 13.18 -3.01
N ASP A 135 1.61 12.98 -2.07
CA ASP A 135 0.94 14.05 -1.33
C ASP A 135 1.65 14.36 0.00
N PRO A 136 2.06 15.61 0.26
CA PRO A 136 2.80 15.97 1.48
C PRO A 136 2.09 15.66 2.79
N LYS A 137 0.75 15.82 2.86
CA LYS A 137 -0.02 15.50 4.08
C LYS A 137 -0.03 14.00 4.33
N SER A 138 -0.31 13.22 3.28
CA SER A 138 -0.28 11.76 3.36
C SER A 138 1.10 11.25 3.75
N ILE A 139 2.17 11.82 3.19
CA ILE A 139 3.56 11.44 3.52
C ILE A 139 3.85 11.71 4.99
N LYS A 140 3.44 12.88 5.52
CA LYS A 140 3.60 13.21 6.93
C LYS A 140 2.90 12.20 7.84
N PHE A 141 1.67 11.83 7.51
CA PHE A 141 0.92 10.79 8.23
C PHE A 141 1.61 9.42 8.13
N LEU A 142 1.98 8.99 6.92
CA LEU A 142 2.62 7.70 6.66
C LEU A 142 3.97 7.58 7.39
N ASN A 143 4.71 8.68 7.57
CA ASN A 143 5.95 8.71 8.34
C ASN A 143 5.74 8.29 9.81
N THR A 144 4.55 8.47 10.36
CA THR A 144 4.22 8.05 11.73
C THR A 144 3.96 6.54 11.85
N LEU A 145 3.84 5.82 10.74
CA LEU A 145 3.40 4.42 10.68
C LEU A 145 4.54 3.41 10.43
N ASP A 146 5.79 3.83 10.58
CA ASP A 146 6.94 2.95 10.33
C ASP A 146 6.96 2.33 8.92
N VAL A 147 6.64 3.15 7.91
CA VAL A 147 6.70 2.80 6.49
C VAL A 147 8.16 2.91 6.02
N ASP A 148 8.66 1.86 5.36
CA ASP A 148 10.06 1.81 4.91
C ASP A 148 10.31 2.62 3.63
N TYR A 149 9.33 2.70 2.72
CA TYR A 149 9.49 3.43 1.47
C TYR A 149 8.16 3.88 0.88
N ILE A 150 8.21 4.93 0.06
CA ILE A 150 7.10 5.38 -0.78
C ILE A 150 7.50 5.33 -2.25
N SER A 151 6.54 5.00 -3.11
CA SER A 151 6.72 4.95 -4.56
C SER A 151 5.72 5.90 -5.22
N CYS A 152 6.20 6.98 -5.77
CA CYS A 152 5.38 7.99 -6.46
C CYS A 152 5.85 8.19 -7.90
N SER A 153 5.05 8.93 -8.69
CA SER A 153 5.43 9.27 -10.06
C SER A 153 6.73 10.10 -10.07
N PRO A 154 7.57 9.99 -11.12
CA PRO A 154 8.86 10.71 -11.18
C PRO A 154 8.76 12.22 -10.94
N PHE A 155 7.69 12.84 -11.45
CA PHE A 155 7.46 14.28 -11.28
C PHE A 155 7.18 14.70 -9.82
N ARG A 156 6.73 13.77 -8.98
CA ARG A 156 6.45 14.03 -7.55
C ARG A 156 7.62 13.72 -6.62
N ILE A 157 8.69 13.10 -7.12
CA ILE A 157 9.86 12.72 -6.30
C ILE A 157 10.45 13.92 -5.52
N PRO A 158 10.67 15.11 -6.13
CA PRO A 158 11.22 16.24 -5.37
C PRO A 158 10.31 16.67 -4.21
N THR A 159 8.99 16.76 -4.46
CA THR A 159 7.99 17.09 -3.44
C THR A 159 7.93 16.04 -2.35
N ALA A 160 7.91 14.75 -2.73
CA ALA A 160 7.84 13.64 -1.79
C ALA A 160 9.09 13.58 -0.89
N ARG A 161 10.28 13.77 -1.43
CA ARG A 161 11.52 13.82 -0.65
C ARG A 161 11.53 15.01 0.33
N LEU A 162 11.07 16.18 -0.10
CA LEU A 162 10.98 17.33 0.79
C LEU A 162 9.97 17.07 1.92
N ALA A 163 8.79 16.54 1.59
CA ALA A 163 7.76 16.24 2.57
C ALA A 163 8.23 15.18 3.59
N ALA A 164 8.93 14.13 3.15
CA ALA A 164 9.50 13.12 4.03
C ALA A 164 10.57 13.72 4.96
N ALA A 165 11.46 14.55 4.44
CA ALA A 165 12.47 15.24 5.25
C ALA A 165 11.83 16.19 6.28
N GLN A 166 10.77 16.91 5.91
CA GLN A 166 10.03 17.77 6.83
C GLN A 166 9.30 16.97 7.92
N ALA A 167 8.75 15.81 7.56
CA ALA A 167 8.07 14.93 8.52
C ALA A 167 9.04 14.37 9.58
N GLU A 168 10.31 14.11 9.18
CA GLU A 168 11.34 13.59 10.08
C GLU A 168 11.84 14.60 11.11
N ILE A 169 11.80 15.89 10.78
CA ILE A 169 12.29 16.97 11.67
C ILE A 169 11.18 17.70 12.44
N SER A 170 9.90 17.34 12.23
CA SER A 170 8.75 17.96 12.90
C SER A 170 8.22 17.11 14.05
#